data_f597c773fd0099b597cd7dcdd234dd74
#
_entry.id   f597c773fd0099b597cd7dcdd234dd74
#
_cell.length_a   1.000
_cell.length_b   1.000
_cell.length_c   1.000
_cell.angle_alpha   90.00
_cell.angle_beta   90.00
_cell.angle_gamma   90.00
#
_symmetry.space_group_name_H-M   'P 1'
#
loop_
_entity.id
_entity.type
_entity.pdbx_description
1 polymer ?
#
loop_
_entity_poly.entity_id
_entity_poly.type
_entity_poly.pdbx_seq_one_letter_code
_entity_poly.pdbx_strand_id
1 'polypeptide(L)'
;MAARRLAFALERGSWFGPALVVPAAALLGLLLAYPLGLGVWLGFQDAKIGAPGAFIGLENYQYLLDDPVFRLTAINTALYTVVTVALKLALGLGLALVLNQRFAGVRFWRSVLLLPYVVPTVLSAFAWWWIFDPQFSFISWALVKLGLIDHNIDFLGDAWLARGSLMVANIWRGTPFFTIGYLAGLQSIPTDVYEAAQIDGARAVRVFREITWPLLLPLTVILTTFSAIFTFTDFQLVWTITRGGPANATHLFVTLAYQRAIVGGSMSEGAAIAGVTLPALGLLAFAALRAIRERV
;
A
#
# COMPACT_ATOMS: atom_id res chain seq x y z
N MET A 1 -30.33 -25.83 -34.73
CA MET A 1 -31.19 -24.64 -34.86
C MET A 1 -31.74 -24.16 -33.52
N ALA A 2 -32.17 -25.01 -32.58
CA ALA A 2 -32.66 -24.60 -31.26
C ALA A 2 -31.67 -23.81 -30.41
N ALA A 3 -30.41 -24.23 -30.33
CA ALA A 3 -29.38 -23.55 -29.52
C ALA A 3 -29.09 -22.10 -30.00
N ARG A 4 -29.12 -21.82 -31.31
CA ARG A 4 -28.96 -20.47 -31.87
C ARG A 4 -30.16 -19.57 -31.58
N ARG A 5 -31.40 -20.15 -31.54
CA ARG A 5 -32.59 -19.38 -31.15
C ARG A 5 -32.63 -19.05 -29.66
N LEU A 6 -32.10 -19.95 -28.82
CA LEU A 6 -31.93 -19.70 -27.37
C LEU A 6 -30.89 -18.60 -27.12
N ALA A 7 -29.74 -18.66 -27.80
CA ALA A 7 -28.72 -17.61 -27.70
C ALA A 7 -29.26 -16.23 -28.12
N PHE A 8 -30.03 -16.17 -29.20
CA PHE A 8 -30.61 -14.92 -29.70
C PHE A 8 -31.78 -14.38 -28.82
N ALA A 9 -32.50 -15.28 -28.13
CA ALA A 9 -33.54 -14.89 -27.16
C ALA A 9 -32.87 -14.39 -25.84
N LEU A 10 -31.71 -14.94 -25.47
CA LEU A 10 -30.95 -14.54 -24.30
C LEU A 10 -30.27 -13.17 -24.49
N GLU A 11 -29.83 -12.84 -25.72
CA GLU A 11 -29.27 -11.53 -26.06
C GLU A 11 -30.31 -10.38 -26.05
N ARG A 12 -31.58 -10.67 -26.26
CA ARG A 12 -32.66 -9.67 -26.20
C ARG A 12 -33.31 -9.45 -24.84
N GLY A 13 -33.00 -10.29 -23.87
CA GLY A 13 -33.50 -10.11 -22.50
C GLY A 13 -32.62 -9.13 -21.73
N SER A 14 -33.06 -7.88 -21.60
CA SER A 14 -32.37 -6.86 -20.81
C SER A 14 -32.10 -7.25 -19.33
N TRP A 15 -32.76 -8.30 -18.83
CA TRP A 15 -32.62 -8.85 -17.47
C TRP A 15 -31.60 -10.00 -17.36
N PHE A 16 -31.19 -10.62 -18.48
CA PHE A 16 -30.28 -11.79 -18.45
C PHE A 16 -28.86 -11.42 -17.99
N GLY A 17 -28.33 -10.29 -18.45
CA GLY A 17 -27.06 -9.78 -17.99
C GLY A 17 -27.04 -9.53 -16.46
N PRO A 18 -28.01 -8.74 -15.93
CA PRO A 18 -28.14 -8.57 -14.47
C PRO A 18 -28.34 -9.90 -13.72
N ALA A 19 -29.13 -10.84 -14.23
CA ALA A 19 -29.37 -12.14 -13.59
C ALA A 19 -28.09 -12.98 -13.44
N LEU A 20 -27.14 -12.90 -14.38
CA LEU A 20 -25.85 -13.57 -14.28
C LEU A 20 -24.93 -12.92 -13.23
N VAL A 21 -25.10 -11.63 -12.98
CA VAL A 21 -24.30 -10.89 -11.98
C VAL A 21 -24.84 -11.08 -10.56
N VAL A 22 -26.16 -11.35 -10.40
CA VAL A 22 -26.82 -11.47 -9.08
C VAL A 22 -26.13 -12.46 -8.13
N PRO A 23 -25.73 -13.69 -8.52
CA PRO A 23 -25.08 -14.62 -7.58
C PRO A 23 -23.75 -14.06 -7.05
N ALA A 24 -22.93 -13.47 -7.93
CA ALA A 24 -21.66 -12.85 -7.54
C ALA A 24 -21.88 -11.60 -6.67
N ALA A 25 -22.83 -10.75 -7.07
CA ALA A 25 -23.18 -9.55 -6.29
C ALA A 25 -23.76 -9.90 -4.92
N ALA A 26 -24.59 -10.94 -4.82
CA ALA A 26 -25.16 -11.42 -3.56
C ALA A 26 -24.04 -11.97 -2.63
N LEU A 27 -23.10 -12.74 -3.18
CA LEU A 27 -21.96 -13.26 -2.43
C LEU A 27 -21.07 -12.11 -1.92
N LEU A 28 -20.73 -11.15 -2.77
CA LEU A 28 -19.94 -9.98 -2.40
C LEU A 28 -20.69 -9.11 -1.36
N GLY A 29 -22.00 -8.93 -1.53
CA GLY A 29 -22.83 -8.21 -0.58
C GLY A 29 -22.83 -8.89 0.80
N LEU A 30 -22.98 -10.22 0.83
CA LEU A 30 -22.98 -10.96 2.09
C LEU A 30 -21.61 -10.99 2.76
N LEU A 31 -20.54 -11.24 2.00
CA LEU A 31 -19.22 -11.46 2.56
C LEU A 31 -18.41 -10.16 2.80
N LEU A 32 -18.69 -9.09 2.07
CA LEU A 32 -17.97 -7.81 2.19
C LEU A 32 -18.85 -6.70 2.75
N ALA A 33 -20.03 -6.45 2.17
CA ALA A 33 -20.83 -5.31 2.56
C ALA A 33 -21.47 -5.49 3.95
N TYR A 34 -21.89 -6.71 4.31
CA TYR A 34 -22.47 -6.98 5.62
C TYR A 34 -21.44 -6.80 6.77
N PRO A 35 -20.23 -7.44 6.75
CA PRO A 35 -19.24 -7.21 7.79
C PRO A 35 -18.75 -5.76 7.85
N LEU A 36 -18.62 -5.09 6.70
CA LEU A 36 -18.28 -3.67 6.65
C LEU A 36 -19.34 -2.80 7.31
N GLY A 37 -20.61 -3.03 6.97
CA GLY A 37 -21.74 -2.31 7.58
C GLY A 37 -21.84 -2.56 9.08
N LEU A 38 -21.61 -3.81 9.52
CA LEU A 38 -21.55 -4.16 10.94
C LEU A 38 -20.38 -3.45 11.64
N GLY A 39 -19.20 -3.41 11.02
CA GLY A 39 -18.05 -2.67 11.54
C GLY A 39 -18.36 -1.19 11.72
N VAL A 40 -18.96 -0.55 10.71
CA VAL A 40 -19.38 0.85 10.81
C VAL A 40 -20.41 1.03 11.94
N TRP A 41 -21.39 0.14 12.04
CA TRP A 41 -22.43 0.19 13.10
C TRP A 41 -21.81 0.06 14.50
N LEU A 42 -20.85 -0.84 14.69
CA LEU A 42 -20.13 -1.00 15.97
C LEU A 42 -19.42 0.29 16.40
N GLY A 43 -18.96 1.11 15.46
CA GLY A 43 -18.33 2.41 15.77
C GLY A 43 -19.27 3.41 16.46
N PHE A 44 -20.60 3.20 16.39
CA PHE A 44 -21.61 4.02 17.06
C PHE A 44 -22.13 3.41 18.39
N GLN A 45 -21.49 2.34 18.86
CA GLN A 45 -21.86 1.64 20.08
C GLN A 45 -20.74 1.70 21.13
N ASP A 46 -21.00 1.20 22.36
CA ASP A 46 -19.99 0.98 23.40
C ASP A 46 -19.65 -0.51 23.58
N ALA A 47 -19.71 -1.28 22.48
CA ALA A 47 -19.48 -2.71 22.49
C ALA A 47 -18.05 -3.09 22.88
N LYS A 48 -17.94 -4.09 23.76
CA LYS A 48 -16.68 -4.71 24.19
C LYS A 48 -16.64 -6.18 23.77
N ILE A 49 -15.45 -6.80 23.80
CA ILE A 49 -15.33 -8.22 23.53
C ILE A 49 -16.19 -9.00 24.53
N GLY A 50 -17.13 -9.81 24.01
CA GLY A 50 -18.03 -10.63 24.84
C GLY A 50 -19.22 -9.91 25.44
N ALA A 51 -19.39 -8.61 25.20
CA ALA A 51 -20.54 -7.84 25.68
C ALA A 51 -21.15 -7.02 24.53
N PRO A 52 -22.47 -7.12 24.30
CA PRO A 52 -23.17 -6.28 23.33
C PRO A 52 -23.13 -4.82 23.84
N GLY A 53 -22.95 -3.89 22.88
CA GLY A 53 -22.95 -2.46 23.18
C GLY A 53 -24.33 -1.82 23.06
N ALA A 54 -24.56 -0.75 23.81
CA ALA A 54 -25.65 0.19 23.58
C ALA A 54 -25.25 1.21 22.50
N PHE A 55 -26.24 1.80 21.83
CA PHE A 55 -26.00 2.88 20.87
C PHE A 55 -25.64 4.18 21.61
N ILE A 56 -24.47 4.74 21.34
CA ILE A 56 -23.94 5.97 21.95
C ILE A 56 -23.71 7.10 20.93
N GLY A 57 -24.16 6.91 19.68
CA GLY A 57 -24.00 7.93 18.65
C GLY A 57 -22.55 8.19 18.28
N LEU A 58 -22.10 9.45 18.34
CA LEU A 58 -20.76 9.88 17.88
C LEU A 58 -19.71 9.94 19.02
N GLU A 59 -20.00 9.44 20.21
CA GLU A 59 -19.10 9.58 21.38
C GLU A 59 -17.72 8.98 21.12
N ASN A 60 -17.62 7.80 20.48
CA ASN A 60 -16.33 7.21 20.10
C ASN A 60 -15.53 8.13 19.18
N TYR A 61 -16.18 8.75 18.22
CA TYR A 61 -15.51 9.64 17.26
C TYR A 61 -15.04 10.93 17.91
N GLN A 62 -15.82 11.50 18.85
CA GLN A 62 -15.44 12.66 19.65
C GLN A 62 -14.23 12.32 20.53
N TYR A 63 -14.28 11.19 21.23
CA TYR A 63 -13.15 10.69 22.01
C TYR A 63 -11.88 10.55 21.17
N LEU A 64 -11.96 9.94 19.96
CA LEU A 64 -10.81 9.78 19.08
C LEU A 64 -10.22 11.13 18.65
N LEU A 65 -11.03 12.15 18.39
CA LEU A 65 -10.53 13.46 18.00
C LEU A 65 -9.71 14.12 19.13
N ASP A 66 -10.02 13.81 20.39
CA ASP A 66 -9.30 14.32 21.56
C ASP A 66 -8.10 13.44 21.95
N ASP A 67 -8.06 12.18 21.50
CA ASP A 67 -6.98 11.23 21.81
C ASP A 67 -5.66 11.63 21.11
N PRO A 68 -4.60 11.96 21.85
CA PRO A 68 -3.29 12.29 21.28
C PRO A 68 -2.66 11.12 20.52
N VAL A 69 -2.94 9.86 20.90
CA VAL A 69 -2.45 8.67 20.21
C VAL A 69 -3.10 8.56 18.83
N PHE A 70 -4.40 8.83 18.72
CA PHE A 70 -5.10 8.83 17.45
C PHE A 70 -4.56 9.92 16.49
N ARG A 71 -4.34 11.14 17.00
CA ARG A 71 -3.74 12.23 16.21
C ARG A 71 -2.34 11.89 15.74
N LEU A 72 -1.50 11.32 16.60
CA LEU A 72 -0.16 10.86 16.24
C LEU A 72 -0.22 9.76 15.18
N THR A 73 -1.16 8.82 15.31
CA THR A 73 -1.40 7.75 14.34
C THR A 73 -1.80 8.29 12.97
N ALA A 74 -2.63 9.33 12.92
CA ALA A 74 -3.01 9.99 11.67
C ALA A 74 -1.77 10.58 10.96
N ILE A 75 -0.91 11.29 11.71
CA ILE A 75 0.34 11.85 11.18
C ILE A 75 1.28 10.72 10.71
N ASN A 76 1.44 9.67 11.50
CA ASN A 76 2.29 8.53 11.16
C ASN A 76 1.79 7.83 9.88
N THR A 77 0.48 7.60 9.77
CA THR A 77 -0.11 6.96 8.59
C THR A 77 0.11 7.79 7.33
N ALA A 78 -0.10 9.11 7.42
CA ALA A 78 0.15 10.03 6.31
C ALA A 78 1.65 10.06 5.93
N LEU A 79 2.53 10.26 6.91
CA LEU A 79 3.98 10.30 6.72
C LEU A 79 4.51 9.00 6.12
N TYR A 80 4.15 7.86 6.72
CA TYR A 80 4.53 6.53 6.25
C TYR A 80 4.09 6.30 4.80
N THR A 81 2.83 6.59 4.49
CA THR A 81 2.26 6.38 3.16
C THR A 81 2.94 7.28 2.12
N VAL A 82 2.99 8.59 2.37
CA VAL A 82 3.52 9.56 1.40
C VAL A 82 5.01 9.31 1.14
N VAL A 83 5.82 9.20 2.19
CA VAL A 83 7.27 9.04 2.04
C VAL A 83 7.62 7.72 1.37
N THR A 84 7.04 6.60 1.83
CA THR A 84 7.39 5.30 1.24
C THR A 84 6.91 5.15 -0.18
N VAL A 85 5.71 5.64 -0.52
CA VAL A 85 5.18 5.58 -1.90
C VAL A 85 6.02 6.44 -2.83
N ALA A 86 6.39 7.66 -2.43
CA ALA A 86 7.23 8.53 -3.22
C ALA A 86 8.62 7.92 -3.50
N LEU A 87 9.25 7.33 -2.48
CA LEU A 87 10.54 6.68 -2.62
C LEU A 87 10.46 5.39 -3.45
N LYS A 88 9.42 4.56 -3.26
CA LYS A 88 9.18 3.37 -4.10
C LYS A 88 8.97 3.73 -5.58
N LEU A 89 8.22 4.81 -5.85
CA LEU A 89 8.02 5.32 -7.19
C LEU A 89 9.35 5.75 -7.81
N ALA A 90 10.13 6.57 -7.11
CA ALA A 90 11.40 7.08 -7.62
C ALA A 90 12.42 5.96 -7.86
N LEU A 91 12.60 5.07 -6.87
CA LEU A 91 13.50 3.92 -6.98
C LEU A 91 13.02 2.92 -8.03
N GLY A 92 11.73 2.62 -8.07
CA GLY A 92 11.14 1.69 -9.03
C GLY A 92 11.27 2.17 -10.46
N LEU A 93 11.03 3.47 -10.72
CA LEU A 93 11.24 4.06 -12.04
C LEU A 93 12.72 4.04 -12.44
N GLY A 94 13.62 4.45 -11.52
CA GLY A 94 15.06 4.41 -11.77
C GLY A 94 15.55 3.00 -12.13
N LEU A 95 15.15 1.99 -11.35
CA LEU A 95 15.49 0.59 -11.61
C LEU A 95 14.88 0.08 -12.92
N ALA A 96 13.64 0.45 -13.24
CA ALA A 96 13.00 0.07 -14.51
C ALA A 96 13.74 0.64 -15.72
N LEU A 97 14.17 1.90 -15.66
CA LEU A 97 14.97 2.53 -16.72
C LEU A 97 16.30 1.81 -16.95
N VAL A 98 16.99 1.40 -15.87
CA VAL A 98 18.23 0.62 -15.96
C VAL A 98 17.95 -0.77 -16.53
N LEU A 99 16.93 -1.48 -16.00
CA LEU A 99 16.59 -2.84 -16.43
C LEU A 99 15.93 -2.92 -17.81
N ASN A 100 15.50 -1.79 -18.36
CA ASN A 100 15.01 -1.71 -19.74
C ASN A 100 16.16 -1.69 -20.75
N GLN A 101 17.38 -1.42 -20.34
CA GLN A 101 18.55 -1.44 -21.20
C GLN A 101 19.01 -2.88 -21.52
N ARG A 102 19.72 -3.03 -22.63
CA ARG A 102 20.31 -4.30 -23.04
C ARG A 102 21.73 -4.41 -22.46
N PHE A 103 21.91 -5.24 -21.44
CA PHE A 103 23.23 -5.55 -20.88
C PHE A 103 23.30 -7.02 -20.44
N ALA A 104 24.55 -7.52 -20.32
CA ALA A 104 24.78 -8.91 -19.89
C ALA A 104 24.21 -9.17 -18.49
N GLY A 105 23.43 -10.25 -18.35
CA GLY A 105 22.85 -10.63 -17.07
C GLY A 105 21.57 -9.89 -16.67
N VAL A 106 20.97 -9.04 -17.51
CA VAL A 106 19.73 -8.31 -17.18
C VAL A 106 18.60 -9.22 -16.68
N ARG A 107 18.49 -10.45 -17.21
CA ARG A 107 17.47 -11.42 -16.75
C ARG A 107 17.70 -11.86 -15.31
N PHE A 108 18.94 -12.09 -14.93
CA PHE A 108 19.33 -12.43 -13.54
C PHE A 108 18.96 -11.27 -12.61
N TRP A 109 19.33 -10.04 -12.92
CA TRP A 109 19.02 -8.87 -12.10
C TRP A 109 17.51 -8.62 -11.97
N ARG A 110 16.73 -8.83 -13.04
CA ARG A 110 15.27 -8.80 -12.97
C ARG A 110 14.72 -9.83 -11.97
N SER A 111 15.26 -11.05 -11.95
CA SER A 111 14.83 -12.08 -11.00
C SER A 111 15.24 -11.76 -9.56
N VAL A 112 16.46 -11.30 -9.32
CA VAL A 112 16.94 -10.90 -7.99
C VAL A 112 16.11 -9.76 -7.41
N LEU A 113 15.78 -8.78 -8.24
CA LEU A 113 14.97 -7.62 -7.82
C LEU A 113 13.55 -8.02 -7.41
N LEU A 114 13.04 -9.14 -7.88
CA LEU A 114 11.72 -9.66 -7.50
C LEU A 114 11.69 -10.31 -6.13
N LEU A 115 12.82 -10.77 -5.60
CA LEU A 115 12.88 -11.52 -4.34
C LEU A 115 12.17 -10.82 -3.18
N PRO A 116 12.36 -9.50 -2.94
CA PRO A 116 11.68 -8.82 -1.85
C PRO A 116 10.15 -8.91 -1.91
N TYR A 117 9.60 -8.95 -3.11
CA TYR A 117 8.16 -8.97 -3.33
C TYR A 117 7.55 -10.37 -3.22
N VAL A 118 8.32 -11.39 -3.56
CA VAL A 118 7.88 -12.80 -3.53
C VAL A 118 7.90 -13.37 -2.11
N VAL A 119 8.80 -12.86 -1.25
CA VAL A 119 8.90 -13.33 0.14
C VAL A 119 7.61 -12.95 0.91
N PRO A 120 6.99 -13.90 1.65
CA PRO A 120 5.81 -13.60 2.47
C PRO A 120 6.10 -12.46 3.46
N THR A 121 5.17 -11.51 3.57
CA THR A 121 5.35 -10.27 4.34
C THR A 121 5.78 -10.52 5.77
N VAL A 122 5.16 -11.49 6.45
CA VAL A 122 5.45 -11.79 7.85
C VAL A 122 6.88 -12.32 8.03
N LEU A 123 7.35 -13.19 7.13
CA LEU A 123 8.73 -13.71 7.17
C LEU A 123 9.74 -12.59 6.90
N SER A 124 9.45 -11.73 5.92
CA SER A 124 10.25 -10.54 5.65
C SER A 124 10.29 -9.60 6.86
N ALA A 125 9.15 -9.38 7.52
CA ALA A 125 9.06 -8.54 8.71
C ALA A 125 9.89 -9.09 9.88
N PHE A 126 9.88 -10.39 10.12
CA PHE A 126 10.76 -11.03 11.12
C PHE A 126 12.25 -10.87 10.79
N ALA A 127 12.62 -11.01 9.51
CA ALA A 127 14.00 -10.77 9.09
C ALA A 127 14.42 -9.32 9.35
N TRP A 128 13.57 -8.35 9.02
CA TRP A 128 13.84 -6.94 9.30
C TRP A 128 13.85 -6.64 10.79
N TRP A 129 12.94 -7.21 11.58
CA TRP A 129 12.95 -7.10 13.03
C TRP A 129 14.30 -7.54 13.61
N TRP A 130 14.83 -8.69 13.17
CA TRP A 130 16.14 -9.18 13.60
C TRP A 130 17.29 -8.29 13.10
N ILE A 131 17.24 -7.77 11.87
CA ILE A 131 18.24 -6.84 11.33
C ILE A 131 18.31 -5.55 12.17
N PHE A 132 17.18 -5.10 12.71
CA PHE A 132 17.10 -3.88 13.52
C PHE A 132 17.24 -4.13 15.02
N ASP A 133 17.43 -5.37 15.46
CA ASP A 133 17.64 -5.70 16.86
C ASP A 133 18.93 -5.08 17.39
N PRO A 134 18.93 -4.39 18.57
CA PRO A 134 20.12 -3.67 19.04
C PRO A 134 21.32 -4.58 19.36
N GLN A 135 21.09 -5.87 19.63
CA GLN A 135 22.17 -6.83 19.93
C GLN A 135 22.70 -7.55 18.67
N PHE A 136 21.81 -7.91 17.73
CA PHE A 136 22.10 -8.74 16.57
C PHE A 136 22.13 -7.98 15.24
N SER A 137 21.99 -6.63 15.27
CA SER A 137 21.95 -5.81 14.06
C SER A 137 23.20 -5.98 13.20
N PHE A 138 23.05 -6.61 12.04
CA PHE A 138 24.10 -6.64 11.03
C PHE A 138 24.50 -5.23 10.57
N ILE A 139 23.53 -4.31 10.51
CA ILE A 139 23.77 -2.90 10.11
C ILE A 139 24.71 -2.23 11.13
N SER A 140 24.38 -2.30 12.42
CA SER A 140 25.21 -1.74 13.48
C SER A 140 26.60 -2.38 13.51
N TRP A 141 26.67 -3.70 13.39
CA TRP A 141 27.94 -4.41 13.33
C TRP A 141 28.82 -3.92 12.17
N ALA A 142 28.26 -3.76 10.99
CA ALA A 142 29.01 -3.28 9.83
C ALA A 142 29.50 -1.83 10.04
N LEU A 143 28.64 -0.95 10.57
CA LEU A 143 29.01 0.45 10.84
C LEU A 143 30.10 0.57 11.92
N VAL A 144 30.05 -0.24 12.98
CA VAL A 144 31.10 -0.31 14.01
C VAL A 144 32.43 -0.78 13.40
N LYS A 145 32.37 -1.84 12.55
CA LYS A 145 33.59 -2.36 11.88
C LYS A 145 34.21 -1.36 10.91
N LEU A 146 33.44 -0.49 10.31
CA LEU A 146 33.90 0.59 9.45
C LEU A 146 34.39 1.82 10.24
N GLY A 147 34.27 1.81 11.57
CA GLY A 147 34.63 2.95 12.42
C GLY A 147 33.70 4.16 12.28
N LEU A 148 32.47 3.97 11.79
CA LEU A 148 31.50 5.04 11.60
C LEU A 148 30.67 5.31 12.85
N ILE A 149 30.55 4.34 13.75
CA ILE A 149 29.87 4.44 15.04
C ILE A 149 30.64 3.66 16.10
N ASP A 150 30.50 4.04 17.37
CA ASP A 150 31.20 3.42 18.49
C ASP A 150 30.42 2.29 19.16
N HIS A 151 29.08 2.28 19.01
CA HIS A 151 28.18 1.32 19.64
C HIS A 151 26.97 1.01 18.73
N ASN A 152 26.28 -0.09 19.02
CA ASN A 152 25.12 -0.47 18.25
C ASN A 152 23.98 0.55 18.39
N ILE A 153 23.27 0.78 17.30
CA ILE A 153 22.11 1.67 17.20
C ILE A 153 20.89 0.89 17.67
N ASP A 154 20.10 1.47 18.58
CA ASP A 154 18.77 0.97 18.91
C ASP A 154 17.75 1.52 17.90
N PHE A 155 17.62 0.82 16.78
CA PHE A 155 16.73 1.23 15.69
C PHE A 155 15.24 1.24 16.07
N LEU A 156 14.84 0.42 17.03
CA LEU A 156 13.43 0.25 17.39
C LEU A 156 13.07 0.90 18.73
N GLY A 157 14.06 1.35 19.51
CA GLY A 157 13.87 2.04 20.79
C GLY A 157 13.66 3.55 20.66
N ASP A 158 14.14 4.17 19.58
CA ASP A 158 13.88 5.58 19.29
C ASP A 158 12.71 5.75 18.32
N ALA A 159 11.85 6.74 18.56
CA ALA A 159 10.63 6.96 17.79
C ALA A 159 10.86 7.28 16.31
N TRP A 160 11.92 8.08 16.00
CA TRP A 160 12.23 8.46 14.62
C TRP A 160 12.96 7.35 13.87
N LEU A 161 13.90 6.68 14.56
CA LEU A 161 14.59 5.53 14.00
C LEU A 161 13.62 4.37 13.72
N ALA A 162 12.67 4.10 14.61
CA ALA A 162 11.65 3.08 14.40
C ALA A 162 10.75 3.38 13.18
N ARG A 163 10.32 4.64 13.01
CA ARG A 163 9.61 5.07 11.79
C ARG A 163 10.45 4.86 10.54
N GLY A 164 11.71 5.30 10.58
CA GLY A 164 12.66 5.14 9.47
C GLY A 164 12.89 3.67 9.12
N SER A 165 13.07 2.83 10.12
CA SER A 165 13.26 1.38 9.96
C SER A 165 12.07 0.71 9.28
N LEU A 166 10.85 1.02 9.71
CA LEU A 166 9.63 0.55 9.06
C LEU A 166 9.51 1.04 7.61
N MET A 167 9.83 2.31 7.36
CA MET A 167 9.83 2.87 6.00
C MET A 167 10.83 2.16 5.09
N VAL A 168 12.06 1.91 5.57
CA VAL A 168 13.09 1.18 4.82
C VAL A 168 12.61 -0.23 4.45
N ALA A 169 12.06 -0.96 5.41
CA ALA A 169 11.54 -2.30 5.18
C ALA A 169 10.39 -2.31 4.16
N ASN A 170 9.45 -1.34 4.23
CA ASN A 170 8.35 -1.21 3.29
C ASN A 170 8.83 -0.80 1.89
N ILE A 171 9.80 0.12 1.80
CA ILE A 171 10.38 0.56 0.52
C ILE A 171 11.09 -0.61 -0.16
N TRP A 172 11.92 -1.36 0.57
CA TRP A 172 12.62 -2.53 0.06
C TRP A 172 11.66 -3.56 -0.51
N ARG A 173 10.59 -3.87 0.23
CA ARG A 173 9.58 -4.83 -0.16
C ARG A 173 8.72 -4.35 -1.35
N GLY A 174 8.38 -3.08 -1.38
CA GLY A 174 7.42 -2.53 -2.36
C GLY A 174 8.04 -1.98 -3.64
N THR A 175 9.34 -1.70 -3.68
CA THR A 175 10.02 -1.18 -4.88
C THR A 175 9.88 -2.08 -6.11
N PRO A 176 9.97 -3.43 -6.01
CA PRO A 176 9.79 -4.31 -7.17
C PRO A 176 8.45 -4.14 -7.87
N PHE A 177 7.37 -3.86 -7.14
CA PHE A 177 6.05 -3.63 -7.73
C PHE A 177 6.07 -2.46 -8.74
N PHE A 178 6.66 -1.33 -8.35
CA PHE A 178 6.84 -0.20 -9.26
C PHE A 178 7.80 -0.53 -10.40
N THR A 179 8.90 -1.23 -10.10
CA THR A 179 9.90 -1.58 -11.12
C THR A 179 9.29 -2.44 -12.23
N ILE A 180 8.51 -3.47 -11.86
CA ILE A 180 7.85 -4.34 -12.86
C ILE A 180 6.81 -3.56 -13.65
N GLY A 181 5.98 -2.79 -12.95
CA GLY A 181 4.96 -1.97 -13.61
C GLY A 181 5.57 -1.01 -14.63
N TYR A 182 6.59 -0.25 -14.22
CA TYR A 182 7.27 0.67 -15.13
C TYR A 182 8.04 -0.04 -16.24
N LEU A 183 8.66 -1.19 -15.95
CA LEU A 183 9.35 -1.96 -17.01
C LEU A 183 8.37 -2.44 -18.07
N ALA A 184 7.19 -2.92 -17.67
CA ALA A 184 6.13 -3.29 -18.60
C ALA A 184 5.62 -2.08 -19.40
N GLY A 185 5.42 -0.93 -18.74
CA GLY A 185 5.04 0.31 -19.38
C GLY A 185 6.08 0.81 -20.39
N LEU A 186 7.37 0.79 -20.03
CA LEU A 186 8.46 1.17 -20.94
C LEU A 186 8.53 0.26 -22.16
N GLN A 187 8.29 -1.04 -21.99
CA GLN A 187 8.30 -2.01 -23.10
C GLN A 187 7.06 -1.94 -24.00
N SER A 188 5.99 -1.30 -23.56
CA SER A 188 4.80 -1.08 -24.39
C SER A 188 4.90 0.14 -25.31
N ILE A 189 5.88 1.03 -25.10
CA ILE A 189 6.09 2.20 -25.95
C ILE A 189 6.75 1.73 -27.26
N PRO A 190 6.16 2.03 -28.44
CA PRO A 190 6.74 1.64 -29.73
C PRO A 190 8.14 2.21 -29.94
N THR A 191 9.05 1.41 -30.48
CA THR A 191 10.44 1.82 -30.78
C THR A 191 10.51 2.98 -31.75
N ASP A 192 9.59 3.02 -32.72
CA ASP A 192 9.53 4.05 -33.77
C ASP A 192 9.43 5.46 -33.15
N VAL A 193 8.77 5.62 -32.02
CA VAL A 193 8.67 6.91 -31.30
C VAL A 193 10.04 7.37 -30.81
N TYR A 194 10.86 6.46 -30.31
CA TYR A 194 12.22 6.76 -29.87
C TYR A 194 13.18 7.02 -31.06
N GLU A 195 13.01 6.28 -32.12
CA GLU A 195 13.80 6.44 -33.36
C GLU A 195 13.52 7.81 -34.00
N ALA A 196 12.26 8.22 -34.11
CA ALA A 196 11.89 9.55 -34.61
C ALA A 196 12.52 10.67 -33.72
N ALA A 197 12.45 10.54 -32.38
CA ALA A 197 13.07 11.51 -31.49
C ALA A 197 14.60 11.59 -31.64
N GLN A 198 15.27 10.48 -31.97
CA GLN A 198 16.71 10.48 -32.28
C GLN A 198 17.03 11.20 -33.57
N ILE A 199 16.22 11.00 -34.63
CA ILE A 199 16.36 11.72 -35.91
C ILE A 199 16.21 13.23 -35.69
N ASP A 200 15.27 13.65 -34.81
CA ASP A 200 15.08 15.05 -34.44
C ASP A 200 16.18 15.60 -33.51
N GLY A 201 17.19 14.79 -33.16
CA GLY A 201 18.32 15.20 -32.32
C GLY A 201 17.98 15.38 -30.84
N ALA A 202 16.88 14.78 -30.38
CA ALA A 202 16.47 14.89 -28.97
C ALA A 202 17.46 14.16 -28.05
N ARG A 203 17.94 14.87 -27.01
CA ARG A 203 18.81 14.28 -25.99
C ARG A 203 17.99 13.42 -25.03
N ALA A 204 18.64 12.46 -24.35
CA ALA A 204 18.00 11.50 -23.45
C ALA A 204 17.04 12.12 -22.40
N VAL A 205 17.44 13.26 -21.80
CA VAL A 205 16.61 13.98 -20.81
C VAL A 205 15.35 14.56 -21.46
N ARG A 206 15.46 15.05 -22.70
CA ARG A 206 14.32 15.58 -23.46
C ARG A 206 13.37 14.46 -23.85
N VAL A 207 13.90 13.35 -24.36
CA VAL A 207 13.11 12.14 -24.66
C VAL A 207 12.36 11.64 -23.43
N PHE A 208 13.04 11.61 -22.27
CA PHE A 208 12.37 11.20 -21.03
C PHE A 208 11.23 12.14 -20.63
N ARG A 209 11.46 13.46 -20.63
CA ARG A 209 10.47 14.44 -20.17
C ARG A 209 9.30 14.66 -21.13
N GLU A 210 9.56 14.61 -22.44
CA GLU A 210 8.57 14.96 -23.48
C GLU A 210 7.87 13.72 -24.04
N ILE A 211 8.46 12.52 -23.93
CA ILE A 211 7.91 11.28 -24.52
C ILE A 211 7.66 10.24 -23.44
N THR A 212 8.73 9.76 -22.79
CA THR A 212 8.64 8.61 -21.89
C THR A 212 7.75 8.89 -20.68
N TRP A 213 8.01 9.98 -19.96
CA TRP A 213 7.26 10.31 -18.75
C TRP A 213 5.77 10.59 -19.01
N PRO A 214 5.37 11.40 -20.02
CA PRO A 214 3.97 11.60 -20.34
C PRO A 214 3.22 10.32 -20.69
N LEU A 215 3.85 9.40 -21.42
CA LEU A 215 3.25 8.10 -21.77
C LEU A 215 3.14 7.16 -20.55
N LEU A 216 4.04 7.27 -19.57
CA LEU A 216 3.96 6.50 -18.33
C LEU A 216 3.02 7.10 -17.28
N LEU A 217 2.57 8.34 -17.43
CA LEU A 217 1.75 9.03 -16.43
C LEU A 217 0.47 8.28 -16.04
N PRO A 218 -0.34 7.74 -16.96
CA PRO A 218 -1.54 6.99 -16.60
C PRO A 218 -1.20 5.76 -15.76
N LEU A 219 -0.15 5.03 -16.14
CA LEU A 219 0.36 3.89 -15.38
C LEU A 219 0.89 4.31 -14.00
N THR A 220 1.59 5.45 -13.92
CA THR A 220 2.10 6.01 -12.66
C THR A 220 0.97 6.26 -11.68
N VAL A 221 -0.15 6.84 -12.13
CA VAL A 221 -1.33 7.07 -11.28
C VAL A 221 -1.86 5.75 -10.74
N ILE A 222 -1.97 4.73 -11.59
CA ILE A 222 -2.45 3.40 -11.20
C ILE A 222 -1.52 2.79 -10.14
N LEU A 223 -0.22 2.69 -10.43
CA LEU A 223 0.77 2.10 -9.51
C LEU A 223 0.82 2.84 -8.17
N THR A 224 0.81 4.17 -8.21
CA THR A 224 0.85 5.01 -7.01
C THR A 224 -0.40 4.80 -6.16
N THR A 225 -1.57 4.71 -6.77
CA THR A 225 -2.83 4.49 -6.06
C THR A 225 -2.86 3.13 -5.36
N PHE A 226 -2.55 2.06 -6.07
CA PHE A 226 -2.48 0.73 -5.46
C PHE A 226 -1.46 0.70 -4.32
N SER A 227 -0.25 1.25 -4.56
CA SER A 227 0.77 1.30 -3.52
C SER A 227 0.34 2.13 -2.32
N ALA A 228 -0.36 3.25 -2.52
CA ALA A 228 -0.86 4.08 -1.42
C ALA A 228 -1.90 3.33 -0.57
N ILE A 229 -2.86 2.66 -1.21
CA ILE A 229 -3.88 1.85 -0.51
C ILE A 229 -3.21 0.74 0.31
N PHE A 230 -2.32 -0.05 -0.29
CA PHE A 230 -1.62 -1.14 0.41
C PHE A 230 -0.73 -0.63 1.54
N THR A 231 -0.07 0.51 1.36
CA THR A 231 0.82 1.09 2.37
C THR A 231 0.04 1.71 3.52
N PHE A 232 -1.06 2.40 3.22
CA PHE A 232 -1.96 2.99 4.22
C PHE A 232 -2.55 1.93 5.17
N THR A 233 -2.76 0.71 4.66
CA THR A 233 -3.32 -0.42 5.40
C THR A 233 -2.28 -1.48 5.77
N ASP A 234 -0.99 -1.12 5.85
CA ASP A 234 0.09 -2.07 6.12
C ASP A 234 0.11 -2.53 7.59
N PHE A 235 -0.72 -3.50 7.89
CA PHE A 235 -0.80 -4.12 9.22
C PHE A 235 0.39 -5.04 9.50
N GLN A 236 0.68 -5.94 8.57
CA GLN A 236 1.58 -7.07 8.82
C GLN A 236 3.00 -6.63 9.14
N LEU A 237 3.56 -5.70 8.36
CA LEU A 237 4.92 -5.23 8.58
C LEU A 237 5.03 -4.47 9.91
N VAL A 238 4.15 -3.49 10.12
CA VAL A 238 4.19 -2.62 11.30
C VAL A 238 3.92 -3.40 12.58
N TRP A 239 2.89 -4.27 12.57
CA TRP A 239 2.56 -5.06 13.74
C TRP A 239 3.64 -6.07 14.10
N THR A 240 4.28 -6.71 13.12
CA THR A 240 5.33 -7.70 13.38
C THR A 240 6.61 -7.06 13.90
N ILE A 241 7.02 -5.89 13.37
CA ILE A 241 8.30 -5.28 13.74
C ILE A 241 8.19 -4.48 15.05
N THR A 242 7.18 -3.61 15.20
CA THR A 242 7.13 -2.65 16.31
C THR A 242 5.90 -2.76 17.19
N ARG A 243 4.83 -3.39 16.72
CA ARG A 243 3.50 -3.39 17.37
C ARG A 243 2.99 -1.97 17.70
N GLY A 244 3.43 -0.97 16.91
CA GLY A 244 3.11 0.43 17.15
C GLY A 244 4.06 1.19 18.06
N GLY A 245 5.04 0.52 18.70
CA GLY A 245 6.05 1.12 19.58
C GLY A 245 7.18 1.85 18.82
N PRO A 246 8.08 2.51 19.56
CA PRO A 246 7.99 2.81 21.00
C PRO A 246 6.91 3.86 21.29
N ALA A 247 6.29 3.82 22.46
CA ALA A 247 5.32 4.81 22.95
C ALA A 247 4.26 5.24 21.92
N ASN A 248 3.68 4.30 21.16
CA ASN A 248 2.71 4.52 20.08
C ASN A 248 3.27 5.28 18.85
N ALA A 249 4.58 5.46 18.74
CA ALA A 249 5.20 6.30 17.71
C ALA A 249 5.10 5.74 16.28
N THR A 250 4.75 4.46 16.10
CA THR A 250 4.71 3.82 14.78
C THR A 250 3.35 3.22 14.41
N HIS A 251 2.30 3.48 15.22
CA HIS A 251 0.97 3.05 14.83
C HIS A 251 0.53 3.66 13.50
N LEU A 252 -0.07 2.81 12.67
CA LEU A 252 -0.95 3.20 11.59
C LEU A 252 -2.41 2.98 12.03
N PHE A 253 -3.37 3.56 11.34
CA PHE A 253 -4.79 3.38 11.71
C PHE A 253 -5.18 1.91 11.89
N VAL A 254 -4.75 1.04 10.99
CA VAL A 254 -5.06 -0.40 11.03
C VAL A 254 -4.46 -1.10 12.26
N THR A 255 -3.25 -0.72 12.68
CA THR A 255 -2.59 -1.31 13.86
C THR A 255 -3.15 -0.74 15.17
N LEU A 256 -3.53 0.55 15.20
CA LEU A 256 -4.20 1.14 16.35
C LEU A 256 -5.63 0.58 16.51
N ALA A 257 -6.39 0.43 15.41
CA ALA A 257 -7.70 -0.19 15.44
C ALA A 257 -7.65 -1.61 16.02
N TYR A 258 -6.68 -2.42 15.58
CA TYR A 258 -6.46 -3.76 16.11
C TYR A 258 -6.08 -3.73 17.60
N GLN A 259 -5.19 -2.83 17.99
CA GLN A 259 -4.78 -2.70 19.39
C GLN A 259 -5.95 -2.32 20.29
N ARG A 260 -6.80 -1.37 19.90
CA ARG A 260 -7.97 -0.96 20.68
C ARG A 260 -9.05 -2.05 20.70
N ALA A 261 -9.37 -2.62 19.54
CA ALA A 261 -10.44 -3.62 19.43
C ALA A 261 -10.07 -4.94 20.09
N ILE A 262 -8.91 -5.51 19.75
CA ILE A 262 -8.58 -6.89 20.09
C ILE A 262 -7.72 -6.96 21.36
N VAL A 263 -6.65 -6.18 21.42
CA VAL A 263 -5.74 -6.21 22.58
C VAL A 263 -6.36 -5.47 23.77
N GLY A 264 -6.98 -4.31 23.53
CA GLY A 264 -7.65 -3.48 24.55
C GLY A 264 -9.08 -3.91 24.88
N GLY A 265 -9.69 -4.77 24.04
CA GLY A 265 -11.04 -5.29 24.27
C GLY A 265 -12.18 -4.34 23.91
N SER A 266 -11.90 -3.12 23.44
CA SER A 266 -12.90 -2.12 23.03
C SER A 266 -13.21 -2.25 21.54
N MET A 267 -14.14 -3.15 21.18
CA MET A 267 -14.54 -3.39 19.78
C MET A 267 -15.00 -2.11 19.11
N SER A 268 -15.72 -1.26 19.82
CA SER A 268 -16.29 -0.01 19.30
C SER A 268 -15.25 1.04 18.98
N GLU A 269 -14.23 1.23 19.84
CA GLU A 269 -13.14 2.16 19.55
C GLU A 269 -12.36 1.72 18.31
N GLY A 270 -12.01 0.42 18.21
CA GLY A 270 -11.33 -0.10 17.04
C GLY A 270 -12.17 0.00 15.77
N ALA A 271 -13.49 -0.24 15.86
CA ALA A 271 -14.43 -0.07 14.77
C ALA A 271 -14.56 1.40 14.34
N ALA A 272 -14.59 2.34 15.27
CA ALA A 272 -14.61 3.78 14.98
C ALA A 272 -13.33 4.22 14.25
N ILE A 273 -12.14 3.75 14.69
CA ILE A 273 -10.86 4.01 14.01
C ILE A 273 -10.90 3.46 12.57
N ALA A 274 -11.35 2.22 12.40
CA ALA A 274 -11.51 1.62 11.07
C ALA A 274 -12.51 2.42 10.21
N GLY A 275 -13.62 2.89 10.81
CA GLY A 275 -14.61 3.73 10.15
C GLY A 275 -14.04 5.04 9.60
N VAL A 276 -13.14 5.69 10.32
CA VAL A 276 -12.44 6.90 9.86
C VAL A 276 -11.53 6.64 8.66
N THR A 277 -11.00 5.42 8.51
CA THR A 277 -10.13 5.08 7.37
C THR A 277 -10.89 4.96 6.05
N LEU A 278 -12.18 4.60 6.06
CA LEU A 278 -12.99 4.40 4.87
C LEU A 278 -13.10 5.66 3.98
N PRO A 279 -13.46 6.85 4.52
CA PRO A 279 -13.46 8.08 3.72
C PRO A 279 -12.09 8.42 3.14
N ALA A 280 -11.01 8.22 3.90
CA ALA A 280 -9.64 8.48 3.42
C ALA A 280 -9.27 7.59 2.23
N LEU A 281 -9.55 6.29 2.32
CA LEU A 281 -9.33 5.33 1.21
C LEU A 281 -10.26 5.63 0.03
N GLY A 282 -11.51 5.99 0.30
CA GLY A 282 -12.47 6.41 -0.73
C GLY A 282 -12.00 7.64 -1.51
N LEU A 283 -11.46 8.64 -0.82
CA LEU A 283 -10.88 9.83 -1.44
C LEU A 283 -9.65 9.51 -2.28
N LEU A 284 -8.76 8.64 -1.80
CA LEU A 284 -7.61 8.15 -2.58
C LEU A 284 -8.06 7.45 -3.86
N ALA A 285 -9.01 6.53 -3.77
CA ALA A 285 -9.55 5.82 -4.92
C ALA A 285 -10.25 6.78 -5.90
N PHE A 286 -11.06 7.71 -5.39
CA PHE A 286 -11.76 8.70 -6.21
C PHE A 286 -10.78 9.64 -6.94
N ALA A 287 -9.77 10.17 -6.23
CA ALA A 287 -8.74 11.02 -6.83
C ALA A 287 -7.99 10.31 -7.96
N ALA A 288 -7.69 9.02 -7.77
CA ALA A 288 -7.06 8.20 -8.80
C ALA A 288 -7.95 8.00 -10.03
N LEU A 289 -9.21 7.63 -9.82
CA LEU A 289 -10.17 7.45 -10.93
C LEU A 289 -10.35 8.75 -11.72
N ARG A 290 -10.43 9.87 -11.03
CA ARG A 290 -10.52 11.18 -11.67
C ARG A 290 -9.26 11.51 -12.49
N ALA A 291 -8.06 11.29 -11.92
CA ALA A 291 -6.80 11.54 -12.59
C ALA A 291 -6.60 10.67 -13.85
N ILE A 292 -7.09 9.42 -13.84
CA ILE A 292 -7.09 8.54 -15.02
C ILE A 292 -8.06 9.09 -16.08
N ARG A 293 -9.28 9.46 -15.68
CA ARG A 293 -10.32 9.92 -16.61
C ARG A 293 -9.99 11.22 -17.33
N GLU A 294 -9.24 12.12 -16.69
CA GLU A 294 -8.82 13.42 -17.27
C GLU A 294 -7.64 13.26 -18.27
N ARG A 295 -7.06 12.06 -18.37
CA ARG A 295 -5.84 11.80 -19.18
C ARG A 295 -6.00 10.71 -20.24
N VAL A 296 -7.16 10.06 -20.29
CA VAL A 296 -7.62 9.16 -21.35
C VAL A 296 -8.70 9.85 -22.17
#